data_90b16d34266b11bca13c09702e2b0933
#
_entry.id   90b16d34266b11bca13c09702e2b0933
#
_cell.length_a   1.000
_cell.length_b   1.000
_cell.length_c   1.000
_cell.angle_alpha   90.00
_cell.angle_beta   90.00
_cell.angle_gamma   90.00
#
_symmetry.space_group_name_H-M   'P 1'
#
loop_
_entity.id
_entity.type
_entity.pdbx_description
1 polymer ?
#
loop_
_entity_poly.entity_id
_entity_poly.type
_entity_poly.pdbx_seq_one_letter_code
_entity_poly.pdbx_strand_id
1 'polypeptide(L)'
;MYKRLLLAAAASGVLMGAAQAAPLVVGFSQIGSESGWRSAETKVSKQEAEKRGITLKIADAQQKQENQIKAVRSFIAQDVDAIFIAPVVATGWAPVLQEAKEAKIPVFLLDRMIEVNDPSLYTVAVASDSVHEGKVAGEWLVKEVAGKPCNIVELQGTVGSSVAINRKKGFADGIVSADNLKIIRSQSGDFTRSKGKEVMESFIKAEQNGKNICAVYAHNDDMAIGAIQAIKEAGLKPGSQIKVVSIDGVPDIFKAMINGEANATVELTPNMAGPAFDALLAMKKDGTQPTKFIQTESKLLQPDTAKQEFEMKKSMGY
;
A
#
# COMPACT_ATOMS: atom_id res chain seq x y z
N MET A 1 -57.82 -66.98 -21.37
CA MET A 1 -56.56 -66.80 -20.56
C MET A 1 -55.74 -65.69 -21.20
N TYR A 2 -55.85 -64.46 -20.70
CA TYR A 2 -55.12 -63.29 -21.20
C TYR A 2 -53.98 -63.00 -20.23
N LYS A 3 -52.71 -63.15 -20.70
CA LYS A 3 -51.52 -62.71 -19.99
C LYS A 3 -51.28 -61.20 -20.26
N ARG A 4 -51.36 -60.37 -19.21
CA ARG A 4 -50.99 -58.96 -19.26
C ARG A 4 -49.46 -58.86 -19.09
N LEU A 5 -48.74 -58.35 -20.07
CA LEU A 5 -47.35 -57.89 -19.96
C LEU A 5 -47.35 -56.48 -19.34
N LEU A 6 -46.70 -56.34 -18.18
CA LEU A 6 -46.37 -55.07 -17.56
C LEU A 6 -44.99 -54.60 -18.12
N LEU A 7 -44.99 -53.53 -18.89
CA LEU A 7 -43.75 -52.80 -19.27
C LEU A 7 -43.36 -51.91 -18.06
N ALA A 8 -42.23 -52.19 -17.48
CA ALA A 8 -41.59 -51.30 -16.52
C ALA A 8 -40.71 -50.30 -17.27
N ALA A 9 -41.14 -49.02 -17.33
CA ALA A 9 -40.31 -47.93 -17.85
C ALA A 9 -39.28 -47.51 -16.79
N ALA A 10 -38.00 -47.85 -17.03
CA ALA A 10 -36.89 -47.35 -16.23
C ALA A 10 -36.60 -45.91 -16.60
N ALA A 11 -36.97 -44.97 -15.76
CA ALA A 11 -36.59 -43.57 -15.88
C ALA A 11 -35.12 -43.39 -15.46
N SER A 12 -34.23 -43.31 -16.46
CA SER A 12 -32.80 -42.96 -16.20
C SER A 12 -32.73 -41.45 -15.94
N GLY A 13 -32.69 -41.08 -14.66
CA GLY A 13 -32.39 -39.73 -14.20
C GLY A 13 -30.94 -39.38 -14.54
N VAL A 14 -30.72 -38.54 -15.55
CA VAL A 14 -29.40 -37.92 -15.80
C VAL A 14 -29.17 -36.89 -14.70
N LEU A 15 -28.38 -37.24 -13.74
CA LEU A 15 -27.79 -36.26 -12.78
C LEU A 15 -26.82 -35.39 -13.59
N MET A 16 -27.28 -34.22 -14.06
CA MET A 16 -26.40 -33.14 -14.48
C MET A 16 -25.65 -32.63 -13.23
N GLY A 17 -24.48 -33.21 -12.98
CA GLY A 17 -23.53 -32.63 -12.04
C GLY A 17 -23.18 -31.23 -12.52
N ALA A 18 -23.52 -30.20 -11.75
CA ALA A 18 -23.03 -28.86 -12.01
C ALA A 18 -21.51 -28.94 -12.00
N ALA A 19 -20.89 -28.82 -13.15
CA ALA A 19 -19.43 -28.67 -13.26
C ALA A 19 -19.05 -27.40 -12.48
N GLN A 20 -18.47 -27.57 -11.30
CA GLN A 20 -17.94 -26.46 -10.51
C GLN A 20 -16.79 -25.86 -11.32
N ALA A 21 -16.94 -24.60 -11.72
CA ALA A 21 -15.87 -23.90 -12.43
C ALA A 21 -14.57 -23.98 -11.58
N ALA A 22 -13.44 -24.24 -12.25
CA ALA A 22 -12.16 -24.27 -11.56
C ALA A 22 -11.92 -22.92 -10.86
N PRO A 23 -11.28 -22.92 -9.69
CA PRO A 23 -10.95 -21.67 -8.98
C PRO A 23 -10.10 -20.77 -9.88
N LEU A 24 -10.41 -19.45 -9.89
CA LEU A 24 -9.56 -18.48 -10.58
C LEU A 24 -8.16 -18.49 -9.98
N VAL A 25 -7.14 -18.35 -10.82
CA VAL A 25 -5.73 -18.27 -10.42
C VAL A 25 -5.25 -16.85 -10.69
N VAL A 26 -4.80 -16.15 -9.65
CA VAL A 26 -4.25 -14.79 -9.74
C VAL A 26 -2.78 -14.80 -9.34
N GLY A 27 -1.92 -14.22 -10.19
CA GLY A 27 -0.52 -13.97 -9.86
C GLY A 27 -0.37 -12.60 -9.23
N PHE A 28 0.27 -12.48 -8.06
CA PHE A 28 0.57 -11.21 -7.42
C PHE A 28 2.08 -10.98 -7.34
N SER A 29 2.58 -10.02 -8.11
CA SER A 29 3.96 -9.52 -8.02
C SER A 29 4.03 -8.46 -6.94
N GLN A 30 4.39 -8.89 -5.71
CA GLN A 30 4.54 -8.02 -4.54
C GLN A 30 5.92 -7.38 -4.52
N ILE A 31 6.02 -6.16 -3.98
CA ILE A 31 7.29 -5.42 -3.86
C ILE A 31 8.29 -6.17 -2.98
N GLY A 32 7.83 -6.61 -1.81
CA GLY A 32 8.65 -7.20 -0.76
C GLY A 32 7.89 -7.27 0.56
N SER A 33 8.64 -7.16 1.65
CA SER A 33 8.14 -7.07 3.02
C SER A 33 8.89 -5.95 3.78
N GLU A 34 9.14 -4.84 3.09
CA GLU A 34 9.98 -3.73 3.53
C GLU A 34 9.39 -2.95 4.72
N SER A 35 8.07 -3.03 4.90
CA SER A 35 7.34 -2.32 5.95
C SER A 35 6.25 -3.18 6.59
N GLY A 36 5.80 -2.78 7.77
CA GLY A 36 4.66 -3.41 8.44
C GLY A 36 3.39 -3.33 7.60
N TRP A 37 3.14 -2.18 6.95
CA TRP A 37 2.00 -2.01 6.06
C TRP A 37 2.06 -2.96 4.85
N ARG A 38 3.23 -3.11 4.22
CA ARG A 38 3.40 -4.03 3.08
C ARG A 38 3.17 -5.49 3.47
N SER A 39 3.64 -5.87 4.64
CA SER A 39 3.39 -7.21 5.21
C SER A 39 1.90 -7.44 5.46
N ALA A 40 1.19 -6.42 5.97
CA ALA A 40 -0.26 -6.46 6.16
C ALA A 40 -1.01 -6.57 4.82
N GLU A 41 -0.62 -5.82 3.79
CA GLU A 41 -1.21 -5.94 2.45
C GLU A 41 -1.08 -7.36 1.89
N THR A 42 0.08 -7.97 2.02
CA THR A 42 0.31 -9.36 1.59
C THR A 42 -0.61 -10.33 2.35
N LYS A 43 -0.73 -10.16 3.67
CA LYS A 43 -1.60 -11.00 4.51
C LYS A 43 -3.07 -10.83 4.16
N VAL A 44 -3.54 -9.59 4.06
CA VAL A 44 -4.93 -9.27 3.70
C VAL A 44 -5.25 -9.78 2.29
N SER A 45 -4.34 -9.64 1.33
CA SER A 45 -4.53 -10.17 -0.02
C SER A 45 -4.76 -11.68 -0.03
N LYS A 46 -4.03 -12.45 0.80
CA LYS A 46 -4.26 -13.89 0.96
C LYS A 46 -5.64 -14.18 1.54
N GLN A 47 -6.03 -13.46 2.59
CA GLN A 47 -7.34 -13.61 3.23
C GLN A 47 -8.50 -13.28 2.28
N GLU A 48 -8.36 -12.20 1.50
CA GLU A 48 -9.38 -11.77 0.53
C GLU A 48 -9.51 -12.76 -0.65
N ALA A 49 -8.39 -13.37 -1.07
CA ALA A 49 -8.41 -14.44 -2.08
C ALA A 49 -9.11 -15.69 -1.54
N GLU A 50 -8.76 -16.13 -0.32
CA GLU A 50 -9.37 -17.30 0.33
C GLU A 50 -10.89 -17.14 0.48
N LYS A 51 -11.35 -15.98 0.98
CA LYS A 51 -12.79 -15.66 1.12
C LYS A 51 -13.57 -15.82 -0.19
N ARG A 52 -12.91 -15.62 -1.35
CA ARG A 52 -13.52 -15.67 -2.68
C ARG A 52 -13.23 -16.97 -3.44
N GLY A 53 -12.55 -17.93 -2.81
CA GLY A 53 -12.16 -19.19 -3.46
C GLY A 53 -11.16 -18.99 -4.61
N ILE A 54 -10.32 -17.94 -4.55
CA ILE A 54 -9.32 -17.61 -5.56
C ILE A 54 -7.96 -18.21 -5.13
N THR A 55 -7.26 -18.85 -6.06
CA THR A 55 -5.89 -19.29 -5.86
C THR A 55 -4.93 -18.13 -6.11
N LEU A 56 -4.32 -17.58 -5.05
CA LEU A 56 -3.38 -16.47 -5.13
C LEU A 56 -1.93 -16.99 -5.10
N LYS A 57 -1.19 -16.76 -6.19
CA LYS A 57 0.25 -17.04 -6.30
C LYS A 57 1.03 -15.74 -6.09
N ILE A 58 1.82 -15.66 -5.02
CA ILE A 58 2.58 -14.45 -4.68
C ILE A 58 4.06 -14.66 -5.01
N ALA A 59 4.64 -13.68 -5.71
CA ALA A 59 6.07 -13.56 -5.92
C ALA A 59 6.60 -12.32 -5.20
N ASP A 60 7.49 -12.51 -4.23
CA ASP A 60 8.19 -11.44 -3.52
C ASP A 60 9.38 -10.96 -4.36
N ALA A 61 9.35 -9.69 -4.75
CA ALA A 61 10.38 -9.10 -5.61
C ALA A 61 11.61 -8.58 -4.85
N GLN A 62 11.60 -8.60 -3.51
CA GLN A 62 12.71 -8.11 -2.69
C GLN A 62 13.11 -6.66 -3.04
N GLN A 63 12.11 -5.81 -3.28
CA GLN A 63 12.26 -4.40 -3.69
C GLN A 63 13.01 -4.19 -5.03
N LYS A 64 13.03 -5.21 -5.91
CA LYS A 64 13.70 -5.13 -7.21
C LYS A 64 12.70 -5.24 -8.35
N GLN A 65 12.59 -4.19 -9.16
CA GLN A 65 11.70 -4.19 -10.34
C GLN A 65 12.00 -5.33 -11.31
N GLU A 66 13.26 -5.68 -11.50
CA GLU A 66 13.66 -6.79 -12.36
C GLU A 66 13.05 -8.14 -11.93
N ASN A 67 12.90 -8.35 -10.61
CA ASN A 67 12.24 -9.54 -10.08
C ASN A 67 10.74 -9.47 -10.32
N GLN A 68 10.13 -8.28 -10.23
CA GLN A 68 8.71 -8.10 -10.57
C GLN A 68 8.43 -8.41 -12.04
N ILE A 69 9.28 -7.91 -12.95
CA ILE A 69 9.17 -8.20 -14.39
C ILE A 69 9.30 -9.70 -14.67
N LYS A 70 10.26 -10.40 -14.02
CA LYS A 70 10.39 -11.84 -14.11
C LYS A 70 9.14 -12.57 -13.58
N ALA A 71 8.58 -12.12 -12.46
CA ALA A 71 7.37 -12.69 -11.88
C ALA A 71 6.16 -12.53 -12.83
N VAL A 72 5.97 -11.35 -13.41
CA VAL A 72 4.90 -11.09 -14.38
C VAL A 72 5.02 -12.04 -15.60
N ARG A 73 6.22 -12.18 -16.18
CA ARG A 73 6.46 -13.15 -17.29
C ARG A 73 6.19 -14.59 -16.88
N SER A 74 6.55 -14.97 -15.65
CA SER A 74 6.25 -16.30 -15.11
C SER A 74 4.75 -16.52 -14.97
N PHE A 75 3.97 -15.51 -14.54
CA PHE A 75 2.52 -15.60 -14.47
C PHE A 75 1.87 -15.67 -15.85
N ILE A 76 2.39 -14.93 -16.84
CA ILE A 76 1.96 -15.04 -18.24
C ILE A 76 2.17 -16.46 -18.75
N ALA A 77 3.36 -17.03 -18.54
CA ALA A 77 3.67 -18.40 -18.97
C ALA A 77 2.84 -19.47 -18.25
N GLN A 78 2.29 -19.17 -17.07
CA GLN A 78 1.38 -20.06 -16.32
C GLN A 78 -0.09 -19.86 -16.69
N ASP A 79 -0.40 -18.98 -17.63
CA ASP A 79 -1.76 -18.65 -18.09
C ASP A 79 -2.72 -18.37 -16.94
N VAL A 80 -2.29 -17.48 -16.00
CA VAL A 80 -3.13 -17.09 -14.87
C VAL A 80 -4.31 -16.21 -15.32
N ASP A 81 -5.41 -16.22 -14.57
CA ASP A 81 -6.63 -15.47 -14.90
C ASP A 81 -6.49 -13.95 -14.79
N ALA A 82 -5.57 -13.48 -13.94
CA ALA A 82 -5.21 -12.07 -13.79
C ALA A 82 -3.84 -11.92 -13.13
N ILE A 83 -3.20 -10.78 -13.35
CA ILE A 83 -1.94 -10.40 -12.69
C ILE A 83 -2.18 -9.14 -11.86
N PHE A 84 -1.84 -9.21 -10.56
CA PHE A 84 -1.79 -8.08 -9.65
C PHE A 84 -0.34 -7.64 -9.50
N ILE A 85 -0.10 -6.33 -9.45
CA ILE A 85 1.24 -5.75 -9.31
C ILE A 85 1.16 -4.60 -8.31
N ALA A 86 2.01 -4.63 -7.28
CA ALA A 86 2.34 -3.45 -6.49
C ALA A 86 3.70 -2.93 -6.99
N PRO A 87 3.77 -1.89 -7.84
CA PRO A 87 5.01 -1.54 -8.54
C PRO A 87 6.10 -0.97 -7.60
N VAL A 88 7.35 -1.44 -7.72
CA VAL A 88 8.49 -0.85 -6.98
C VAL A 88 8.70 0.60 -7.41
N VAL A 89 8.76 0.85 -8.72
CA VAL A 89 8.91 2.18 -9.33
C VAL A 89 7.86 2.41 -10.41
N ALA A 90 7.64 3.67 -10.78
CA ALA A 90 6.58 4.04 -11.72
C ALA A 90 6.91 3.72 -13.19
N THR A 91 8.17 3.71 -13.58
CA THR A 91 8.60 3.62 -14.99
C THR A 91 9.08 2.20 -15.37
N GLY A 92 9.26 1.95 -16.68
CA GLY A 92 9.86 0.70 -17.19
C GLY A 92 8.89 -0.47 -17.35
N TRP A 93 7.59 -0.27 -17.22
CA TRP A 93 6.57 -1.34 -17.22
C TRP A 93 6.03 -1.69 -18.59
N ALA A 94 6.02 -0.75 -19.55
CA ALA A 94 5.32 -0.90 -20.82
C ALA A 94 5.64 -2.22 -21.57
N PRO A 95 6.90 -2.69 -21.68
CA PRO A 95 7.20 -3.92 -22.43
C PRO A 95 6.50 -5.16 -21.84
N VAL A 96 6.64 -5.41 -20.53
CA VAL A 96 6.06 -6.60 -19.89
C VAL A 96 4.54 -6.54 -19.80
N LEU A 97 3.96 -5.33 -19.69
CA LEU A 97 2.51 -5.16 -19.74
C LEU A 97 1.95 -5.36 -21.13
N GLN A 98 2.71 -5.03 -22.17
CA GLN A 98 2.36 -5.38 -23.55
C GLN A 98 2.31 -6.90 -23.74
N GLU A 99 3.29 -7.64 -23.18
CA GLU A 99 3.29 -9.11 -23.19
C GLU A 99 2.03 -9.68 -22.50
N ALA A 100 1.62 -9.12 -21.34
CA ALA A 100 0.39 -9.54 -20.66
C ALA A 100 -0.88 -9.23 -21.47
N LYS A 101 -0.92 -8.06 -22.13
CA LYS A 101 -2.03 -7.65 -23.01
C LYS A 101 -2.17 -8.59 -24.23
N GLU A 102 -1.07 -8.96 -24.86
CA GLU A 102 -1.04 -9.93 -25.99
C GLU A 102 -1.51 -11.32 -25.55
N ALA A 103 -1.17 -11.73 -24.33
CA ALA A 103 -1.67 -12.95 -23.70
C ALA A 103 -3.14 -12.83 -23.24
N LYS A 104 -3.77 -11.64 -23.35
CA LYS A 104 -5.14 -11.33 -22.90
C LYS A 104 -5.35 -11.52 -21.39
N ILE A 105 -4.29 -11.36 -20.60
CA ILE A 105 -4.35 -11.46 -19.14
C ILE A 105 -4.52 -10.05 -18.57
N PRO A 106 -5.62 -9.76 -17.86
CA PRO A 106 -5.87 -8.45 -17.27
C PRO A 106 -4.87 -8.17 -16.13
N VAL A 107 -4.36 -6.93 -16.11
CA VAL A 107 -3.40 -6.48 -15.09
C VAL A 107 -4.08 -5.47 -14.17
N PHE A 108 -3.91 -5.67 -12.86
CA PHE A 108 -4.39 -4.80 -11.81
C PHE A 108 -3.22 -4.20 -11.05
N LEU A 109 -3.22 -2.89 -10.86
CA LEU A 109 -2.24 -2.20 -10.05
C LEU A 109 -2.78 -2.06 -8.63
N LEU A 110 -1.96 -2.37 -7.64
CA LEU A 110 -2.30 -2.24 -6.22
C LEU A 110 -1.37 -1.20 -5.57
N ASP A 111 -1.96 -0.31 -4.77
CA ASP A 111 -1.28 0.70 -3.97
C ASP A 111 -0.53 1.77 -4.78
N ARG A 112 0.22 1.39 -5.82
CA ARG A 112 1.10 2.28 -6.57
C ARG A 112 0.72 2.37 -8.04
N MET A 113 0.90 3.55 -8.62
CA MET A 113 0.67 3.82 -10.03
C MET A 113 1.94 3.63 -10.85
N ILE A 114 1.74 3.44 -12.15
CA ILE A 114 2.82 3.39 -13.16
C ILE A 114 2.66 4.52 -14.17
N GLU A 115 3.77 4.87 -14.82
CA GLU A 115 3.82 5.82 -15.93
C GLU A 115 3.90 5.05 -17.26
N VAL A 116 2.81 5.04 -18.00
CA VAL A 116 2.71 4.44 -19.34
C VAL A 116 1.92 5.36 -20.27
N ASN A 117 2.33 5.42 -21.53
CA ASN A 117 1.64 6.23 -22.54
C ASN A 117 0.31 5.60 -22.99
N ASP A 118 0.23 4.28 -22.97
CA ASP A 118 -1.00 3.54 -23.29
C ASP A 118 -1.71 3.09 -22.01
N PRO A 119 -2.80 3.76 -21.61
CA PRO A 119 -3.53 3.39 -20.40
C PRO A 119 -4.22 2.02 -20.50
N SER A 120 -4.33 1.43 -21.70
CA SER A 120 -4.92 0.09 -21.87
C SER A 120 -3.99 -1.05 -21.45
N LEU A 121 -2.74 -0.75 -21.08
CA LEU A 121 -1.77 -1.75 -20.59
C LEU A 121 -2.08 -2.29 -19.19
N TYR A 122 -2.97 -1.67 -18.44
CA TYR A 122 -3.52 -2.24 -17.21
C TYR A 122 -5.04 -2.06 -17.19
N THR A 123 -5.73 -2.89 -16.46
CA THR A 123 -7.20 -2.91 -16.42
C THR A 123 -7.73 -1.94 -15.37
N VAL A 124 -7.27 -2.08 -14.13
CA VAL A 124 -7.70 -1.29 -12.96
C VAL A 124 -6.49 -0.93 -12.13
N ALA A 125 -6.55 0.22 -11.47
CA ALA A 125 -5.69 0.55 -10.34
C ALA A 125 -6.54 0.71 -9.08
N VAL A 126 -6.13 0.09 -7.97
CA VAL A 126 -6.70 0.24 -6.64
C VAL A 126 -5.64 0.89 -5.77
N ALA A 127 -5.85 2.13 -5.37
CA ALA A 127 -4.89 2.90 -4.59
C ALA A 127 -5.57 4.03 -3.82
N SER A 128 -4.88 4.58 -2.83
CA SER A 128 -5.25 5.81 -2.15
C SER A 128 -4.77 7.05 -2.93
N ASP A 129 -5.26 8.22 -2.55
CA ASP A 129 -4.73 9.49 -3.06
C ASP A 129 -3.50 9.92 -2.26
N SER A 130 -2.33 9.50 -2.71
CA SER A 130 -1.08 9.78 -2.02
C SER A 130 -0.64 11.27 -2.07
N VAL A 131 -1.19 12.07 -2.99
CA VAL A 131 -1.02 13.56 -2.94
C VAL A 131 -1.84 14.11 -1.77
N HIS A 132 -3.08 13.67 -1.64
CA HIS A 132 -3.94 14.06 -0.52
C HIS A 132 -3.35 13.66 0.83
N GLU A 133 -2.79 12.46 0.96
CA GLU A 133 -2.13 11.98 2.18
C GLU A 133 -1.01 12.93 2.62
N GLY A 134 -0.09 13.26 1.70
CA GLY A 134 0.98 14.21 1.98
C GLY A 134 0.46 15.59 2.36
N LYS A 135 -0.56 16.09 1.65
CA LYS A 135 -1.18 17.39 1.91
C LYS A 135 -1.81 17.45 3.31
N VAL A 136 -2.57 16.44 3.69
CA VAL A 136 -3.19 16.35 5.03
C VAL A 136 -2.12 16.34 6.14
N ALA A 137 -1.01 15.62 5.94
CA ALA A 137 0.12 15.63 6.89
C ALA A 137 0.76 17.03 7.01
N GLY A 138 0.92 17.74 5.89
CA GLY A 138 1.45 19.12 5.87
C GLY A 138 0.51 20.11 6.56
N GLU A 139 -0.78 20.09 6.21
CA GLU A 139 -1.81 20.95 6.80
C GLU A 139 -1.96 20.73 8.33
N TRP A 140 -1.81 19.45 8.76
CA TRP A 140 -1.77 19.13 10.18
C TRP A 140 -0.57 19.80 10.85
N LEU A 141 0.63 19.71 10.27
CA LEU A 141 1.84 20.31 10.86
C LEU A 141 1.74 21.84 10.96
N VAL A 142 1.17 22.51 9.96
CA VAL A 142 0.91 23.96 10.00
C VAL A 142 0.08 24.35 11.22
N LYS A 143 -0.98 23.59 11.50
CA LYS A 143 -1.84 23.80 12.67
C LYS A 143 -1.11 23.51 13.97
N GLU A 144 -0.34 22.42 14.02
CA GLU A 144 0.38 21.95 15.21
C GLU A 144 1.44 22.93 15.69
N VAL A 145 2.17 23.57 14.76
CA VAL A 145 3.23 24.53 15.13
C VAL A 145 2.67 25.93 15.47
N ALA A 146 1.41 26.20 15.14
CA ALA A 146 0.70 27.43 15.51
C ALA A 146 1.49 28.73 15.20
N GLY A 147 2.04 28.86 14.00
CA GLY A 147 2.78 30.04 13.53
C GLY A 147 4.24 30.13 14.01
N LYS A 148 4.72 29.22 14.85
CA LYS A 148 6.13 29.20 15.28
C LYS A 148 7.04 28.73 14.14
N PRO A 149 8.28 29.27 14.02
CA PRO A 149 9.26 28.77 13.07
C PRO A 149 9.52 27.27 13.25
N CYS A 150 9.53 26.52 12.14
CA CYS A 150 9.71 25.07 12.18
C CYS A 150 10.59 24.59 11.00
N ASN A 151 11.77 24.10 11.33
CA ASN A 151 12.64 23.40 10.40
C ASN A 151 12.26 21.93 10.37
N ILE A 152 11.91 21.44 9.20
CA ILE A 152 11.41 20.10 8.96
C ILE A 152 12.50 19.27 8.28
N VAL A 153 12.66 18.01 8.71
CA VAL A 153 13.41 17.01 7.97
C VAL A 153 12.45 16.00 7.37
N GLU A 154 12.69 15.59 6.12
CA GLU A 154 11.82 14.70 5.36
C GLU A 154 12.50 13.36 5.07
N LEU A 155 11.87 12.27 5.47
CA LEU A 155 12.24 10.91 5.13
C LEU A 155 11.36 10.42 3.97
N GLN A 156 11.93 10.42 2.76
CA GLN A 156 11.21 9.99 1.57
C GLN A 156 11.17 8.46 1.44
N GLY A 157 10.17 7.96 0.74
CA GLY A 157 10.10 6.55 0.34
C GLY A 157 11.08 6.19 -0.77
N THR A 158 10.86 5.02 -1.38
CA THR A 158 11.68 4.51 -2.48
C THR A 158 11.71 5.47 -3.66
N VAL A 159 12.92 5.82 -4.10
CA VAL A 159 13.12 6.73 -5.23
C VAL A 159 12.45 6.19 -6.50
N GLY A 160 11.69 7.04 -7.18
CA GLY A 160 10.98 6.67 -8.42
C GLY A 160 9.65 5.96 -8.19
N SER A 161 9.23 5.68 -6.96
CA SER A 161 7.88 5.20 -6.69
C SER A 161 6.85 6.34 -6.77
N SER A 162 5.67 6.07 -7.34
CA SER A 162 4.60 7.06 -7.47
C SER A 162 4.17 7.62 -6.11
N VAL A 163 4.11 6.77 -5.09
CA VAL A 163 3.71 7.15 -3.73
C VAL A 163 4.72 8.13 -3.10
N ALA A 164 6.04 7.87 -3.23
CA ALA A 164 7.04 8.79 -2.69
C ALA A 164 7.01 10.15 -3.40
N ILE A 165 6.85 10.17 -4.72
CA ILE A 165 6.74 11.39 -5.53
C ILE A 165 5.51 12.20 -5.09
N ASN A 166 4.37 11.54 -4.96
CA ASN A 166 3.09 12.17 -4.66
C ASN A 166 3.01 12.66 -3.22
N ARG A 167 3.47 11.87 -2.22
CA ARG A 167 3.50 12.26 -0.80
C ARG A 167 4.41 13.47 -0.58
N LYS A 168 5.56 13.51 -1.28
CA LYS A 168 6.46 14.67 -1.28
C LYS A 168 5.75 15.92 -1.82
N LYS A 169 5.13 15.80 -3.00
CA LYS A 169 4.37 16.90 -3.61
C LYS A 169 3.25 17.36 -2.69
N GLY A 170 2.43 16.43 -2.20
CA GLY A 170 1.30 16.74 -1.33
C GLY A 170 1.72 17.48 -0.07
N PHE A 171 2.78 17.02 0.61
CA PHE A 171 3.26 17.68 1.82
C PHE A 171 3.75 19.12 1.52
N ALA A 172 4.50 19.31 0.44
CA ALA A 172 4.91 20.65 0.02
C ALA A 172 3.70 21.55 -0.27
N ASP A 173 2.66 21.04 -0.96
CA ASP A 173 1.41 21.76 -1.20
C ASP A 173 0.68 22.08 0.12
N GLY A 174 0.72 21.17 1.10
CA GLY A 174 0.08 21.36 2.42
C GLY A 174 0.72 22.45 3.30
N ILE A 175 2.01 22.71 3.12
CA ILE A 175 2.74 23.73 3.89
C ILE A 175 3.00 25.02 3.11
N VAL A 176 2.61 25.11 1.83
CA VAL A 176 2.98 26.20 0.92
C VAL A 176 2.60 27.60 1.42
N SER A 177 1.51 27.72 2.19
CA SER A 177 1.03 28.99 2.74
C SER A 177 1.65 29.37 4.08
N ALA A 178 2.58 28.57 4.60
CA ALA A 178 3.18 28.75 5.93
C ALA A 178 4.67 29.10 5.81
N ASP A 179 5.00 30.39 5.68
CA ASP A 179 6.38 30.89 5.53
C ASP A 179 7.31 30.52 6.69
N ASN A 180 6.73 30.17 7.84
CA ASN A 180 7.45 29.75 9.05
C ASN A 180 7.89 28.27 9.00
N LEU A 181 7.44 27.46 8.02
CA LEU A 181 7.82 26.05 7.86
C LEU A 181 8.84 25.91 6.71
N LYS A 182 9.94 25.22 6.98
CA LYS A 182 10.99 24.99 5.97
C LYS A 182 11.47 23.56 6.00
N ILE A 183 11.43 22.86 4.86
CA ILE A 183 12.09 21.57 4.70
C ILE A 183 13.60 21.84 4.51
N ILE A 184 14.39 21.56 5.55
CA ILE A 184 15.84 21.83 5.54
C ILE A 184 16.69 20.64 5.11
N ARG A 185 16.16 19.42 5.22
CA ARG A 185 16.76 18.15 4.79
C ARG A 185 15.69 17.25 4.21
N SER A 186 16.07 16.50 3.18
CA SER A 186 15.19 15.54 2.53
C SER A 186 16.03 14.41 1.91
N GLN A 187 15.78 13.16 2.30
CA GLN A 187 16.51 11.99 1.81
C GLN A 187 15.64 10.74 1.85
N SER A 188 15.88 9.79 0.93
CA SER A 188 15.18 8.51 0.91
C SER A 188 15.62 7.60 2.06
N GLY A 189 14.65 7.01 2.74
CA GLY A 189 14.77 5.91 3.69
C GLY A 189 14.12 4.62 3.16
N ASP A 190 13.80 4.57 1.85
CA ASP A 190 13.31 3.39 1.12
C ASP A 190 12.11 2.67 1.76
N PHE A 191 11.27 3.41 2.51
CA PHE A 191 10.16 2.91 3.29
C PHE A 191 10.53 1.90 4.40
N THR A 192 11.83 1.74 4.71
CA THR A 192 12.28 0.78 5.73
C THR A 192 12.59 1.46 7.06
N ARG A 193 12.33 0.74 8.16
CA ARG A 193 12.62 1.21 9.52
C ARG A 193 14.10 1.48 9.74
N SER A 194 14.96 0.57 9.28
CA SER A 194 16.42 0.70 9.44
C SER A 194 16.98 1.89 8.69
N LYS A 195 16.55 2.12 7.45
CA LYS A 195 16.99 3.29 6.66
C LYS A 195 16.41 4.59 7.22
N GLY A 196 15.17 4.59 7.68
CA GLY A 196 14.57 5.74 8.37
C GLY A 196 15.41 6.16 9.59
N LYS A 197 15.88 5.17 10.39
CA LYS A 197 16.79 5.42 11.50
C LYS A 197 18.13 6.01 11.04
N GLU A 198 18.81 5.36 10.10
CA GLU A 198 20.12 5.77 9.56
C GLU A 198 20.08 7.22 9.02
N VAL A 199 19.05 7.54 8.23
CA VAL A 199 18.90 8.88 7.65
C VAL A 199 18.60 9.92 8.74
N MET A 200 17.74 9.59 9.73
CA MET A 200 17.47 10.51 10.84
C MET A 200 18.70 10.76 11.71
N GLU A 201 19.54 9.76 11.99
CA GLU A 201 20.83 9.91 12.68
C GLU A 201 21.74 10.90 11.93
N SER A 202 21.80 10.79 10.61
CA SER A 202 22.56 11.71 9.76
C SER A 202 22.01 13.15 9.85
N PHE A 203 20.70 13.33 9.82
CA PHE A 203 20.06 14.64 9.96
C PHE A 203 20.32 15.25 11.35
N ILE A 204 20.16 14.48 12.40
CA ILE A 204 20.44 14.93 13.77
C ILE A 204 21.88 15.43 13.88
N LYS A 205 22.84 14.67 13.36
CA LYS A 205 24.25 15.04 13.37
C LYS A 205 24.53 16.34 12.58
N ALA A 206 23.91 16.49 11.41
CA ALA A 206 24.08 17.65 10.54
C ALA A 206 23.41 18.92 11.09
N GLU A 207 22.35 18.78 11.88
CA GLU A 207 21.51 19.87 12.38
C GLU A 207 21.73 20.14 13.88
N GLN A 208 22.97 20.44 14.25
CA GLN A 208 23.37 20.86 15.60
C GLN A 208 22.94 19.86 16.68
N ASN A 209 23.18 18.57 16.45
CA ASN A 209 22.70 17.48 17.30
C ASN A 209 21.15 17.54 17.51
N GLY A 210 20.43 17.83 16.43
CA GLY A 210 18.98 17.88 16.38
C GLY A 210 18.33 19.15 16.95
N LYS A 211 19.10 20.09 17.50
CA LYS A 211 18.56 21.35 18.06
C LYS A 211 17.88 22.24 17.03
N ASN A 212 18.26 22.11 15.77
CA ASN A 212 17.71 22.87 14.66
C ASN A 212 16.49 22.20 14.02
N ILE A 213 16.07 21.01 14.49
CA ILE A 213 14.96 20.25 13.94
C ILE A 213 13.73 20.42 14.81
N CYS A 214 12.65 20.91 14.23
CA CYS A 214 11.33 21.05 14.87
C CYS A 214 10.42 19.83 14.60
N ALA A 215 10.48 19.28 13.39
CA ALA A 215 9.62 18.19 12.99
C ALA A 215 10.31 17.22 12.02
N VAL A 216 9.89 15.96 12.05
CA VAL A 216 10.14 14.98 11.01
C VAL A 216 8.84 14.61 10.32
N TYR A 217 8.83 14.71 8.99
CA TYR A 217 7.81 14.14 8.12
C TYR A 217 8.39 12.88 7.48
N ALA A 218 7.79 11.74 7.76
CA ALA A 218 8.17 10.48 7.15
C ALA A 218 7.06 10.00 6.20
N HIS A 219 7.45 9.60 4.99
CA HIS A 219 6.49 9.12 4.00
C HIS A 219 5.81 7.82 4.40
N ASN A 220 6.31 7.12 5.44
CA ASN A 220 5.59 6.03 6.08
C ASN A 220 5.94 5.88 7.57
N ASP A 221 5.12 5.10 8.27
CA ASP A 221 5.25 4.86 9.71
C ASP A 221 6.52 4.09 10.07
N ASP A 222 6.96 3.13 9.27
CA ASP A 222 8.18 2.36 9.56
C ASP A 222 9.42 3.26 9.59
N MET A 223 9.56 4.19 8.64
CA MET A 223 10.63 5.19 8.70
C MET A 223 10.46 6.13 9.90
N ALA A 224 9.22 6.53 10.25
CA ALA A 224 8.95 7.35 11.43
C ALA A 224 9.37 6.65 12.72
N ILE A 225 9.08 5.36 12.87
CA ILE A 225 9.48 4.55 14.02
C ILE A 225 11.01 4.44 14.10
N GLY A 226 11.69 4.27 12.97
CA GLY A 226 13.14 4.33 12.88
C GLY A 226 13.68 5.70 13.33
N ALA A 227 13.06 6.79 12.88
CA ALA A 227 13.41 8.14 13.27
C ALA A 227 13.20 8.40 14.77
N ILE A 228 12.09 7.92 15.34
CA ILE A 228 11.80 7.99 16.78
C ILE A 228 12.93 7.33 17.57
N GLN A 229 13.41 6.16 17.13
CA GLN A 229 14.53 5.50 17.79
C GLN A 229 15.81 6.34 17.72
N ALA A 230 16.18 6.90 16.57
CA ALA A 230 17.34 7.76 16.40
C ALA A 230 17.27 9.02 17.28
N ILE A 231 16.08 9.66 17.36
CA ILE A 231 15.84 10.82 18.20
C ILE A 231 16.08 10.48 19.68
N LYS A 232 15.55 9.35 20.15
CA LYS A 232 15.73 8.88 21.55
C LYS A 232 17.18 8.55 21.87
N GLU A 233 17.89 7.88 20.98
CA GLU A 233 19.32 7.55 21.12
C GLU A 233 20.20 8.80 21.17
N ALA A 234 19.80 9.88 20.51
CA ALA A 234 20.45 11.19 20.58
C ALA A 234 20.10 11.98 21.88
N GLY A 235 19.33 11.41 22.81
CA GLY A 235 18.90 12.09 24.03
C GLY A 235 17.82 13.14 23.82
N LEU A 236 17.18 13.18 22.64
CA LEU A 236 16.10 14.10 22.30
C LEU A 236 14.75 13.46 22.57
N LYS A 237 13.68 14.28 22.60
CA LYS A 237 12.32 13.82 22.90
C LYS A 237 11.43 13.85 21.65
N PRO A 238 11.19 12.68 20.98
CA PRO A 238 10.23 12.63 19.89
C PRO A 238 8.81 12.94 20.39
N GLY A 239 7.96 13.45 19.52
CA GLY A 239 6.59 13.85 19.83
C GLY A 239 6.49 15.20 20.57
N SER A 240 7.42 15.54 21.44
CA SER A 240 7.38 16.78 22.20
C SER A 240 8.42 17.82 21.75
N GLN A 241 9.68 17.46 21.67
CA GLN A 241 10.76 18.34 21.19
C GLN A 241 10.83 18.35 19.67
N ILE A 242 10.73 17.18 19.04
CA ILE A 242 10.67 17.00 17.59
C ILE A 242 9.33 16.36 17.28
N LYS A 243 8.46 17.08 16.58
CA LYS A 243 7.17 16.54 16.13
C LYS A 243 7.37 15.44 15.11
N VAL A 244 6.52 14.41 15.17
CA VAL A 244 6.57 13.26 14.27
C VAL A 244 5.23 13.10 13.58
N VAL A 245 5.23 13.21 12.25
CA VAL A 245 4.07 12.94 11.40
C VAL A 245 4.46 11.98 10.29
N SER A 246 3.58 11.01 10.03
CA SER A 246 3.82 9.94 9.06
C SER A 246 2.54 9.52 8.34
N ILE A 247 2.64 8.43 7.58
CA ILE A 247 1.53 7.88 6.79
C ILE A 247 1.59 6.35 6.93
N ASP A 248 0.50 5.66 6.91
CA ASP A 248 0.14 4.24 6.82
C ASP A 248 -0.87 3.81 7.90
N GLY A 249 -0.69 4.17 9.17
CA GLY A 249 -1.53 3.72 10.27
C GLY A 249 -1.22 2.30 10.75
N VAL A 250 0.07 1.92 10.88
CA VAL A 250 0.46 0.61 11.42
C VAL A 250 0.37 0.58 12.96
N PRO A 251 0.20 -0.61 13.60
CA PRO A 251 0.07 -0.72 15.06
C PRO A 251 1.19 -0.03 15.84
N ASP A 252 2.43 -0.13 15.37
CA ASP A 252 3.59 0.42 16.08
C ASP A 252 3.59 1.94 16.15
N ILE A 253 3.01 2.66 15.17
CA ILE A 253 2.90 4.13 15.25
C ILE A 253 1.86 4.54 16.29
N PHE A 254 0.75 3.81 16.42
CA PHE A 254 -0.23 4.06 17.48
C PHE A 254 0.36 3.79 18.86
N LYS A 255 1.19 2.76 19.00
CA LYS A 255 1.95 2.52 20.23
C LYS A 255 2.89 3.69 20.56
N ALA A 256 3.58 4.23 19.55
CA ALA A 256 4.41 5.43 19.71
C ALA A 256 3.56 6.66 20.12
N MET A 257 2.35 6.85 19.54
CA MET A 257 1.43 7.91 19.93
C MET A 257 0.95 7.77 21.38
N ILE A 258 0.60 6.55 21.82
CA ILE A 258 0.20 6.26 23.20
C ILE A 258 1.32 6.62 24.19
N ASN A 259 2.59 6.42 23.79
CA ASN A 259 3.77 6.80 24.57
C ASN A 259 4.13 8.29 24.47
N GLY A 260 3.43 9.08 23.67
CA GLY A 260 3.74 10.48 23.41
C GLY A 260 4.95 10.72 22.50
N GLU A 261 5.36 9.70 21.73
CA GLU A 261 6.55 9.71 20.87
C GLU A 261 6.24 10.03 19.39
N ALA A 262 4.95 9.97 18.98
CA ALA A 262 4.45 10.37 17.67
C ALA A 262 3.20 11.25 17.82
N ASN A 263 2.90 12.07 16.81
CA ASN A 263 1.86 13.07 16.89
C ASN A 263 0.70 12.85 15.93
N ALA A 264 0.97 12.36 14.72
CA ALA A 264 -0.06 12.08 13.73
C ALA A 264 0.41 11.04 12.72
N THR A 265 -0.55 10.29 12.16
CA THR A 265 -0.37 9.48 10.94
C THR A 265 -1.59 9.64 10.04
N VAL A 266 -1.38 9.60 8.73
CA VAL A 266 -2.47 9.52 7.77
C VAL A 266 -2.66 8.04 7.42
N GLU A 267 -3.74 7.47 7.91
CA GLU A 267 -4.05 6.05 7.73
C GLU A 267 -4.55 5.76 6.32
N LEU A 268 -4.10 4.65 5.76
CA LEU A 268 -4.66 4.02 4.56
C LEU A 268 -4.82 2.51 4.77
N THR A 269 -5.83 1.93 4.14
CA THR A 269 -6.09 0.50 4.26
C THR A 269 -5.07 -0.34 3.48
N PRO A 270 -4.56 -1.47 4.01
CA PRO A 270 -3.78 -2.44 3.22
C PRO A 270 -4.67 -3.37 2.37
N ASN A 271 -5.99 -3.26 2.45
CA ASN A 271 -6.92 -4.05 1.64
C ASN A 271 -7.10 -3.45 0.24
N MET A 272 -6.03 -3.50 -0.56
CA MET A 272 -6.08 -3.13 -1.98
C MET A 272 -6.60 -4.29 -2.85
N ALA A 273 -6.31 -5.53 -2.46
CA ALA A 273 -6.68 -6.70 -3.24
C ALA A 273 -8.19 -7.03 -3.22
N GLY A 274 -8.91 -6.73 -2.14
CA GLY A 274 -10.35 -7.01 -2.04
C GLY A 274 -11.15 -6.37 -3.17
N PRO A 275 -11.11 -5.04 -3.35
CA PRO A 275 -11.77 -4.37 -4.47
C PRO A 275 -11.27 -4.83 -5.84
N ALA A 276 -9.98 -5.19 -5.97
CA ALA A 276 -9.42 -5.72 -7.21
C ALA A 276 -10.01 -7.10 -7.56
N PHE A 277 -10.14 -8.00 -6.58
CA PHE A 277 -10.81 -9.29 -6.77
C PHE A 277 -12.29 -9.12 -7.12
N ASP A 278 -13.00 -8.19 -6.48
CA ASP A 278 -14.41 -7.93 -6.78
C ASP A 278 -14.60 -7.46 -8.24
N ALA A 279 -13.71 -6.56 -8.70
CA ALA A 279 -13.68 -6.13 -10.09
C ALA A 279 -13.37 -7.28 -11.06
N LEU A 280 -12.40 -8.15 -10.73
CA LEU A 280 -12.06 -9.34 -11.53
C LEU A 280 -13.25 -10.29 -11.63
N LEU A 281 -13.91 -10.59 -10.51
CA LEU A 281 -15.07 -11.48 -10.49
C LEU A 281 -16.24 -10.93 -11.31
N ALA A 282 -16.54 -9.64 -11.25
CA ALA A 282 -17.55 -8.99 -12.06
C ALA A 282 -17.21 -9.10 -13.56
N MET A 283 -15.95 -8.85 -13.94
CA MET A 283 -15.48 -9.02 -15.32
C MET A 283 -15.69 -10.46 -15.83
N LYS A 284 -15.35 -11.46 -15.02
CA LYS A 284 -15.45 -12.88 -15.40
C LYS A 284 -16.89 -13.36 -15.44
N LYS A 285 -17.78 -12.83 -14.61
CA LYS A 285 -19.18 -13.25 -14.48
C LYS A 285 -20.04 -12.76 -15.64
N ASP A 286 -19.97 -11.48 -15.96
CA ASP A 286 -20.93 -10.82 -16.88
C ASP A 286 -20.26 -9.85 -17.87
N GLY A 287 -18.93 -9.81 -17.92
CA GLY A 287 -18.17 -8.94 -18.82
C GLY A 287 -18.17 -7.46 -18.40
N THR A 288 -18.60 -7.13 -17.18
CA THR A 288 -18.61 -5.75 -16.66
C THR A 288 -17.20 -5.15 -16.76
N GLN A 289 -17.09 -3.99 -17.43
CA GLN A 289 -15.83 -3.26 -17.47
C GLN A 289 -15.69 -2.42 -16.19
N PRO A 290 -14.66 -2.65 -15.37
CA PRO A 290 -14.48 -1.90 -14.13
C PRO A 290 -14.07 -0.45 -14.42
N THR A 291 -14.29 0.43 -13.43
CA THR A 291 -13.71 1.77 -13.44
C THR A 291 -12.19 1.67 -13.43
N LYS A 292 -11.51 2.56 -14.17
CA LYS A 292 -10.06 2.53 -14.33
C LYS A 292 -9.30 2.72 -13.02
N PHE A 293 -9.89 3.44 -12.07
CA PHE A 293 -9.33 3.72 -10.77
C PHE A 293 -10.37 3.51 -9.67
N ILE A 294 -10.01 2.70 -8.69
CA ILE A 294 -10.78 2.48 -7.45
C ILE A 294 -9.98 3.11 -6.32
N GLN A 295 -10.47 4.25 -5.85
CA GLN A 295 -9.81 4.98 -4.77
C GLN A 295 -10.21 4.41 -3.42
N THR A 296 -9.22 4.14 -2.56
CA THR A 296 -9.41 3.84 -1.15
C THR A 296 -9.32 5.12 -0.30
N GLU A 297 -9.97 5.11 0.85
CA GLU A 297 -10.00 6.26 1.76
C GLU A 297 -8.70 6.37 2.55
N SER A 298 -8.36 7.62 2.91
CA SER A 298 -7.29 7.95 3.83
C SER A 298 -7.81 8.95 4.87
N LYS A 299 -7.38 8.83 6.12
CA LYS A 299 -7.80 9.72 7.21
C LYS A 299 -6.65 10.05 8.15
N LEU A 300 -6.64 11.28 8.67
CA LEU A 300 -5.70 11.71 9.71
C LEU A 300 -6.10 11.10 11.06
N LEU A 301 -5.15 10.46 11.72
CA LEU A 301 -5.29 9.90 13.06
C LEU A 301 -4.27 10.55 14.01
N GLN A 302 -4.69 10.78 15.26
CA GLN A 302 -3.94 11.51 16.27
C GLN A 302 -3.97 10.74 17.60
N PRO A 303 -3.24 11.18 18.64
CA PRO A 303 -3.13 10.45 19.91
C PRO A 303 -4.44 10.16 20.62
N ASP A 304 -5.47 10.98 20.43
CA ASP A 304 -6.80 10.81 21.06
C ASP A 304 -7.50 9.50 20.62
N THR A 305 -7.27 9.04 19.38
CA THR A 305 -7.81 7.78 18.85
C THR A 305 -6.81 6.61 18.89
N ALA A 306 -5.55 6.86 19.22
CA ALA A 306 -4.44 5.91 19.04
C ALA A 306 -4.66 4.56 19.78
N LYS A 307 -5.25 4.59 20.99
CA LYS A 307 -5.52 3.36 21.75
C LYS A 307 -6.56 2.47 21.06
N GLN A 308 -7.64 3.07 20.57
CA GLN A 308 -8.69 2.34 19.84
C GLN A 308 -8.15 1.78 18.53
N GLU A 309 -7.42 2.58 17.76
CA GLU A 309 -6.81 2.16 16.49
C GLU A 309 -5.80 1.03 16.70
N PHE A 310 -4.95 1.12 17.72
CA PHE A 310 -4.01 0.05 18.07
C PHE A 310 -4.69 -1.30 18.30
N GLU A 311 -5.73 -1.35 19.15
CA GLU A 311 -6.45 -2.57 19.44
C GLU A 311 -7.18 -3.12 18.21
N MET A 312 -7.78 -2.25 17.40
CA MET A 312 -8.44 -2.62 16.15
C MET A 312 -7.46 -3.24 15.15
N LYS A 313 -6.33 -2.58 14.86
CA LYS A 313 -5.32 -3.07 13.92
C LYS A 313 -4.71 -4.39 14.38
N LYS A 314 -4.40 -4.51 15.68
CA LYS A 314 -3.91 -5.76 16.27
C LYS A 314 -4.92 -6.91 16.09
N SER A 315 -6.22 -6.66 16.26
CA SER A 315 -7.26 -7.67 16.05
C SER A 315 -7.37 -8.12 14.59
N MET A 316 -7.06 -7.24 13.64
CA MET A 316 -7.00 -7.56 12.21
C MET A 316 -5.73 -8.34 11.84
N GLY A 317 -4.79 -8.45 12.78
CA GLY A 317 -3.53 -9.17 12.60
C GLY A 317 -2.52 -8.47 11.72
N TYR A 318 -2.51 -7.14 11.81
CA TYR A 318 -1.45 -6.31 11.26
C TYR A 318 -0.09 -6.65 11.87
#